data_0165e2ec1f34301243a1888ba2069170
#
_entry.id   0165e2ec1f34301243a1888ba2069170
#
_cell.length_a   1.000
_cell.length_b   1.000
_cell.length_c   1.000
_cell.angle_alpha   90.00
_cell.angle_beta   90.00
_cell.angle_gamma   90.00
#
_symmetry.space_group_name_H-M   'P 1'
#
loop_
_entity.id
_entity.type
_entity.pdbx_description
1 polymer ?
#
loop_
_entity_poly.entity_id
_entity_poly.type
_entity_poly.pdbx_seq_one_letter_code
_entity_poly.pdbx_strand_id
1 'polypeptide(L)'
;ICGITAETRYLNALPAAHNYAMSSPGSLGVFTAGGCVVLANDPSATLCFPLIEQHQVNVTSLVPPAVSLWLQAIADGADSAQLKSLKLLQVGGARLSATLAARIPVEIGCQLQQVFGMAEGLVNYTALDDAPERIINTQGRPMCPDDEVWVADEHGNPLPRGEVGRLMTRGPYTFRGYFNSPEH
;
A
#
# COMPACT_ATOMS: atom_id res chain seq x y z
N ILE A 1 -10.35 7.22 -3.38
CA ILE A 1 -8.94 6.91 -3.60
C ILE A 1 -8.73 5.40 -3.73
N CYS A 2 -9.15 4.57 -2.77
CA CYS A 2 -8.90 3.12 -2.75
C CYS A 2 -10.07 2.28 -3.24
N GLY A 3 -11.21 2.86 -3.61
CA GLY A 3 -12.38 2.15 -4.11
C GLY A 3 -13.01 1.14 -3.12
N ILE A 4 -12.83 1.33 -1.82
CA ILE A 4 -13.35 0.44 -0.77
C ILE A 4 -14.85 0.65 -0.63
N THR A 5 -15.62 -0.45 -0.61
CA THR A 5 -17.09 -0.49 -0.51
C THR A 5 -17.54 -1.62 0.41
N ALA A 6 -18.86 -1.78 0.60
CA ALA A 6 -19.43 -2.88 1.36
C ALA A 6 -19.16 -4.28 0.72
N GLU A 7 -18.87 -4.33 -0.59
CA GLU A 7 -18.49 -5.55 -1.28
C GLU A 7 -16.99 -5.88 -1.15
N THR A 8 -16.22 -5.03 -0.48
CA THR A 8 -14.78 -5.26 -0.28
C THR A 8 -14.56 -6.46 0.64
N ARG A 9 -13.75 -7.41 0.14
CA ARG A 9 -13.26 -8.58 0.87
C ARG A 9 -11.74 -8.46 0.91
N TYR A 10 -11.25 -7.95 2.03
CA TYR A 10 -9.85 -7.59 2.20
C TYR A 10 -9.07 -8.72 2.90
N LEU A 11 -7.98 -9.19 2.27
CA LEU A 11 -7.03 -10.07 2.95
C LEU A 11 -6.00 -9.23 3.68
N ASN A 12 -5.96 -9.35 4.98
CA ASN A 12 -4.89 -8.80 5.80
C ASN A 12 -3.88 -9.90 6.13
N ALA A 13 -2.77 -9.91 5.40
CA ALA A 13 -1.64 -10.83 5.54
C ALA A 13 -0.41 -10.17 6.17
N LEU A 14 -0.52 -8.92 6.59
CA LEU A 14 0.52 -8.16 7.29
C LEU A 14 0.18 -8.11 8.79
N PRO A 15 1.15 -7.75 9.67
CA PRO A 15 0.86 -7.60 11.09
C PRO A 15 -0.31 -6.65 11.33
N ALA A 16 -1.41 -7.17 11.89
CA ALA A 16 -2.68 -6.43 12.00
C ALA A 16 -2.57 -5.15 12.86
N ALA A 17 -1.61 -5.10 13.79
CA ALA A 17 -1.34 -3.93 14.62
C ALA A 17 -0.49 -2.85 13.91
N HIS A 18 0.08 -3.15 12.74
CA HIS A 18 0.85 -2.15 11.99
C HIS A 18 -0.09 -1.15 11.32
N ASN A 19 0.21 0.14 11.40
CA ASN A 19 -0.64 1.21 10.86
C ASN A 19 -1.01 1.02 9.38
N TYR A 20 -0.13 0.51 8.55
CA TYR A 20 -0.41 0.23 7.14
C TYR A 20 -1.53 -0.80 6.98
N ALA A 21 -1.41 -1.96 7.63
CA ALA A 21 -2.42 -3.03 7.57
C ALA A 21 -3.72 -2.67 8.30
N MET A 22 -3.66 -1.78 9.27
CA MET A 22 -4.79 -1.38 10.10
C MET A 22 -5.59 -0.23 9.48
N SER A 23 -4.94 0.81 8.93
CA SER A 23 -5.59 2.09 8.62
C SER A 23 -5.24 2.73 7.27
N SER A 24 -4.56 2.03 6.32
CA SER A 24 -4.18 2.64 5.03
C SER A 24 -4.68 1.86 3.78
N PRO A 25 -5.98 1.79 3.49
CA PRO A 25 -7.16 1.95 4.31
C PRO A 25 -7.29 0.85 5.37
N GLY A 26 -6.64 -0.31 5.13
CA GLY A 26 -6.51 -1.45 6.02
C GLY A 26 -7.84 -1.95 6.57
N SER A 27 -7.75 -2.72 7.65
CA SER A 27 -8.94 -3.34 8.25
C SER A 27 -9.96 -2.32 8.73
N LEU A 28 -9.53 -1.17 9.29
CA LEU A 28 -10.45 -0.14 9.78
C LEU A 28 -11.21 0.53 8.64
N GLY A 29 -10.54 0.86 7.54
CA GLY A 29 -11.20 1.45 6.37
C GLY A 29 -12.22 0.50 5.75
N VAL A 30 -11.90 -0.80 5.70
CA VAL A 30 -12.82 -1.83 5.20
C VAL A 30 -14.04 -1.97 6.11
N PHE A 31 -13.87 -2.02 7.42
CA PHE A 31 -15.01 -2.07 8.37
C PHE A 31 -15.86 -0.81 8.30
N THR A 32 -15.24 0.36 8.16
CA THR A 32 -15.98 1.63 8.02
C THR A 32 -16.87 1.63 6.78
N ALA A 33 -16.44 0.97 5.70
CA ALA A 33 -17.21 0.81 4.48
C ALA A 33 -18.25 -0.33 4.53
N GLY A 34 -18.32 -1.11 5.61
CA GLY A 34 -19.20 -2.28 5.74
C GLY A 34 -18.66 -3.54 5.06
N GLY A 35 -17.39 -3.57 4.67
CA GLY A 35 -16.74 -4.71 4.03
C GLY A 35 -16.31 -5.80 5.01
N CYS A 36 -15.68 -6.85 4.48
CA CYS A 36 -15.24 -8.03 5.22
C CYS A 36 -13.71 -8.10 5.24
N VAL A 37 -13.13 -8.48 6.36
CA VAL A 37 -11.68 -8.71 6.52
C VAL A 37 -11.42 -10.19 6.75
N VAL A 38 -10.54 -10.77 5.95
CA VAL A 38 -9.97 -12.12 6.09
C VAL A 38 -8.57 -11.96 6.65
N LEU A 39 -8.25 -12.68 7.73
CA LEU A 39 -6.93 -12.63 8.35
C LEU A 39 -6.09 -13.82 7.91
N ALA A 40 -4.85 -13.57 7.50
CA ALA A 40 -3.84 -14.58 7.28
C ALA A 40 -2.71 -14.44 8.32
N ASN A 41 -2.12 -15.56 8.73
CA ASN A 41 -1.05 -15.56 9.74
C ASN A 41 0.27 -15.02 9.19
N ASP A 42 0.49 -15.13 7.88
CA ASP A 42 1.68 -14.64 7.18
C ASP A 42 1.33 -14.37 5.70
N PRO A 43 2.18 -13.64 4.96
CA PRO A 43 1.95 -13.28 3.57
C PRO A 43 2.42 -14.33 2.55
N SER A 44 2.68 -15.59 2.94
CA SER A 44 3.11 -16.61 1.99
C SER A 44 2.03 -16.93 0.95
N ALA A 45 2.45 -17.24 -0.27
CA ALA A 45 1.55 -17.64 -1.35
C ALA A 45 0.77 -18.90 -0.99
N THR A 46 1.41 -19.86 -0.33
CA THR A 46 0.80 -21.13 0.10
C THR A 46 -0.37 -20.95 1.06
N LEU A 47 -0.37 -19.90 1.86
CA LEU A 47 -1.46 -19.57 2.76
C LEU A 47 -2.46 -18.61 2.10
N CYS A 48 -1.96 -17.57 1.43
CA CYS A 48 -2.80 -16.50 0.92
C CYS A 48 -3.62 -16.88 -0.30
N PHE A 49 -3.07 -17.66 -1.25
CA PHE A 49 -3.79 -18.00 -2.48
C PHE A 49 -5.06 -18.81 -2.23
N PRO A 50 -5.03 -19.90 -1.41
CA PRO A 50 -6.26 -20.59 -1.05
C PRO A 50 -7.29 -19.73 -0.30
N LEU A 51 -6.84 -18.80 0.58
CA LEU A 51 -7.73 -17.87 1.27
C LEU A 51 -8.38 -16.88 0.30
N ILE A 52 -7.63 -16.39 -0.70
CA ILE A 52 -8.16 -15.50 -1.74
C ILE A 52 -9.29 -16.21 -2.52
N GLU A 53 -9.03 -17.43 -2.96
CA GLU A 53 -10.03 -18.23 -3.67
C GLU A 53 -11.25 -18.55 -2.80
N GLN A 54 -11.02 -19.13 -1.62
CA GLN A 54 -12.08 -19.57 -0.70
C GLN A 54 -13.00 -18.42 -0.29
N HIS A 55 -12.44 -17.27 0.03
CA HIS A 55 -13.18 -16.13 0.53
C HIS A 55 -13.49 -15.09 -0.54
N GLN A 56 -13.14 -15.34 -1.82
CA GLN A 56 -13.37 -14.41 -2.93
C GLN A 56 -12.81 -13.01 -2.60
N VAL A 57 -11.58 -12.97 -2.07
CA VAL A 57 -10.88 -11.73 -1.72
C VAL A 57 -10.66 -10.88 -2.96
N ASN A 58 -10.99 -9.60 -2.87
CA ASN A 58 -10.84 -8.68 -4.00
C ASN A 58 -9.83 -7.54 -3.76
N VAL A 59 -9.38 -7.36 -2.52
CA VAL A 59 -8.34 -6.37 -2.16
C VAL A 59 -7.37 -6.99 -1.17
N THR A 60 -6.08 -6.71 -1.33
CA THR A 60 -5.06 -7.03 -0.33
C THR A 60 -3.94 -5.99 -0.33
N SER A 61 -3.19 -5.96 0.77
CA SER A 61 -2.01 -5.09 0.93
C SER A 61 -0.78 -5.94 1.23
N LEU A 62 0.31 -5.67 0.53
CA LEU A 62 1.59 -6.36 0.71
C LEU A 62 2.75 -5.35 0.82
N VAL A 63 3.89 -5.86 1.24
CA VAL A 63 5.19 -5.17 1.15
C VAL A 63 6.00 -5.76 -0.02
N PRO A 64 6.97 -5.02 -0.60
CA PRO A 64 7.71 -5.49 -1.79
C PRO A 64 8.34 -6.88 -1.66
N PRO A 65 8.91 -7.31 -0.52
CA PRO A 65 9.40 -8.67 -0.38
C PRO A 65 8.31 -9.74 -0.54
N ALA A 66 7.11 -9.51 -0.01
CA ALA A 66 5.99 -10.44 -0.14
C ALA A 66 5.50 -10.52 -1.61
N VAL A 67 5.48 -9.39 -2.32
CA VAL A 67 5.19 -9.38 -3.78
C VAL A 67 6.18 -10.24 -4.53
N SER A 68 7.49 -10.11 -4.24
CA SER A 68 8.52 -10.94 -4.87
C SER A 68 8.29 -12.43 -4.63
N LEU A 69 7.91 -12.81 -3.40
CA LEU A 69 7.59 -14.19 -3.06
C LEU A 69 6.35 -14.72 -3.80
N TRP A 70 5.31 -13.90 -3.96
CA TRP A 70 4.12 -14.29 -4.74
C TRP A 70 4.46 -14.50 -6.21
N LEU A 71 5.20 -13.58 -6.83
CA LEU A 71 5.63 -13.69 -8.21
C LEU A 71 6.56 -14.90 -8.42
N GLN A 72 7.44 -15.20 -7.44
CA GLN A 72 8.27 -16.40 -7.49
C GLN A 72 7.43 -17.67 -7.36
N ALA A 73 6.47 -17.72 -6.44
CA ALA A 73 5.59 -18.87 -6.29
C ALA A 73 4.80 -19.17 -7.58
N ILE A 74 4.31 -18.14 -8.28
CA ILE A 74 3.64 -18.29 -9.58
C ILE A 74 4.62 -18.86 -10.61
N ALA A 75 5.85 -18.32 -10.67
CA ALA A 75 6.88 -18.84 -11.59
C ALA A 75 7.26 -20.30 -11.29
N ASP A 76 7.20 -20.72 -10.02
CA ASP A 76 7.46 -22.08 -9.56
C ASP A 76 6.24 -23.00 -9.72
N GLY A 77 5.15 -22.52 -10.30
CA GLY A 77 3.97 -23.33 -10.65
C GLY A 77 2.81 -23.28 -9.64
N ALA A 78 2.80 -22.32 -8.71
CA ALA A 78 1.61 -22.08 -7.89
C ALA A 78 0.41 -21.69 -8.78
N ASP A 79 -0.76 -22.18 -8.43
CA ASP A 79 -1.99 -21.95 -9.23
C ASP A 79 -2.46 -20.49 -9.13
N SER A 80 -2.09 -19.70 -10.13
CA SER A 80 -2.52 -18.29 -10.24
C SER A 80 -4.04 -18.15 -10.47
N ALA A 81 -4.76 -19.23 -10.81
CA ALA A 81 -6.22 -19.20 -10.95
C ALA A 81 -6.90 -18.90 -9.61
N GLN A 82 -6.26 -19.20 -8.48
CA GLN A 82 -6.73 -18.85 -7.15
C GLN A 82 -6.81 -17.34 -6.90
N LEU A 83 -6.12 -16.54 -7.70
CA LEU A 83 -6.09 -15.07 -7.59
C LEU A 83 -7.17 -14.36 -8.41
N LYS A 84 -8.04 -15.07 -9.13
CA LYS A 84 -9.01 -14.49 -10.08
C LYS A 84 -9.98 -13.46 -9.46
N SER A 85 -10.30 -13.59 -8.17
CA SER A 85 -11.16 -12.63 -7.49
C SER A 85 -10.45 -11.33 -7.11
N LEU A 86 -9.10 -11.34 -7.06
CA LEU A 86 -8.30 -10.19 -6.66
C LEU A 86 -8.37 -9.09 -7.73
N LYS A 87 -8.82 -7.91 -7.33
CA LYS A 87 -8.96 -6.74 -8.20
C LYS A 87 -7.89 -5.68 -7.92
N LEU A 88 -7.48 -5.54 -6.67
CA LEU A 88 -6.56 -4.52 -6.23
C LEU A 88 -5.51 -5.09 -5.28
N LEU A 89 -4.25 -4.88 -5.62
CA LEU A 89 -3.10 -5.10 -4.76
C LEU A 89 -2.47 -3.76 -4.40
N GLN A 90 -2.51 -3.41 -3.13
CA GLN A 90 -1.80 -2.27 -2.58
C GLN A 90 -0.39 -2.70 -2.17
N VAL A 91 0.62 -1.90 -2.52
CA VAL A 91 2.01 -2.18 -2.13
C VAL A 91 2.63 -0.95 -1.48
N GLY A 92 3.06 -1.11 -0.23
CA GLY A 92 3.63 -0.04 0.58
C GLY A 92 4.67 -0.54 1.59
N GLY A 93 5.07 0.34 2.51
CA GLY A 93 6.07 0.06 3.53
C GLY A 93 7.52 0.16 3.06
N ALA A 94 7.77 0.07 1.75
CA ALA A 94 9.06 0.32 1.12
C ALA A 94 8.85 0.64 -0.38
N ARG A 95 9.90 1.12 -1.04
CA ARG A 95 9.85 1.39 -2.48
C ARG A 95 9.76 0.09 -3.27
N LEU A 96 8.71 -0.06 -4.07
CA LEU A 96 8.59 -1.13 -5.06
C LEU A 96 9.41 -0.77 -6.31
N SER A 97 10.24 -1.70 -6.82
CA SER A 97 10.95 -1.46 -8.06
C SER A 97 10.00 -1.44 -9.25
N ALA A 98 10.30 -0.62 -10.26
CA ALA A 98 9.48 -0.53 -11.48
C ALA A 98 9.34 -1.90 -12.18
N THR A 99 10.39 -2.72 -12.14
CA THR A 99 10.38 -4.08 -12.70
C THR A 99 9.34 -4.97 -12.03
N LEU A 100 9.27 -4.97 -10.68
CA LEU A 100 8.26 -5.74 -9.95
C LEU A 100 6.86 -5.14 -10.13
N ALA A 101 6.74 -3.81 -10.11
CA ALA A 101 5.49 -3.11 -10.32
C ALA A 101 4.83 -3.48 -11.66
N ALA A 102 5.62 -3.54 -12.73
CA ALA A 102 5.14 -3.89 -14.07
C ALA A 102 4.67 -5.35 -14.20
N ARG A 103 5.18 -6.26 -13.37
CA ARG A 103 4.82 -7.68 -13.39
C ARG A 103 3.46 -7.95 -12.73
N ILE A 104 3.05 -7.15 -11.75
CA ILE A 104 1.82 -7.38 -10.98
C ILE A 104 0.57 -7.50 -11.86
N PRO A 105 0.24 -6.55 -12.74
CA PRO A 105 -0.95 -6.67 -13.58
C PRO A 105 -0.89 -7.83 -14.58
N VAL A 106 0.31 -8.24 -14.97
CA VAL A 106 0.52 -9.32 -15.97
C VAL A 106 0.46 -10.70 -15.31
N GLU A 107 1.12 -10.89 -14.18
CA GLU A 107 1.32 -12.23 -13.58
C GLU A 107 0.33 -12.51 -12.43
N ILE A 108 -0.03 -11.50 -11.63
CA ILE A 108 -1.05 -11.62 -10.58
C ILE A 108 -2.45 -11.35 -11.14
N GLY A 109 -2.55 -10.53 -12.19
CA GLY A 109 -3.80 -10.28 -12.90
C GLY A 109 -4.71 -9.23 -12.22
N CYS A 110 -4.16 -8.38 -11.35
CA CYS A 110 -4.90 -7.34 -10.64
C CYS A 110 -4.27 -5.95 -10.81
N GLN A 111 -5.04 -4.92 -10.47
CA GLN A 111 -4.54 -3.55 -10.46
C GLN A 111 -3.56 -3.34 -9.31
N LEU A 112 -2.46 -2.63 -9.58
CA LEU A 112 -1.52 -2.16 -8.57
C LEU A 112 -1.91 -0.76 -8.10
N GLN A 113 -1.87 -0.54 -6.78
CA GLN A 113 -1.85 0.78 -6.17
C GLN A 113 -0.62 0.89 -5.27
N GLN A 114 0.29 1.81 -5.57
CA GLN A 114 1.42 2.06 -4.68
C GLN A 114 1.03 2.99 -3.54
N VAL A 115 1.56 2.70 -2.35
CA VAL A 115 1.28 3.42 -1.12
C VAL A 115 2.60 3.83 -0.48
N PHE A 116 2.75 5.11 -0.19
CA PHE A 116 3.81 5.62 0.66
C PHE A 116 3.17 6.34 1.84
N GLY A 117 3.57 6.00 3.04
CA GLY A 117 3.01 6.63 4.24
C GLY A 117 3.92 6.49 5.45
N MET A 118 3.61 7.28 6.43
CA MET A 118 4.23 7.24 7.76
C MET A 118 3.14 7.36 8.83
N ALA A 119 3.38 6.76 10.00
CA ALA A 119 2.43 6.81 11.11
C ALA A 119 2.22 8.25 11.61
N GLU A 120 3.19 9.10 11.39
CA GLU A 120 3.24 10.50 11.80
C GLU A 120 2.31 11.42 10.99
N GLY A 121 1.77 10.95 9.87
CA GLY A 121 0.81 11.76 9.12
C GLY A 121 0.68 11.40 7.66
N LEU A 122 1.59 11.80 6.80
CA LEU A 122 1.45 11.70 5.35
C LEU A 122 1.12 10.29 4.86
N VAL A 123 0.11 10.20 3.99
CA VAL A 123 -0.17 9.00 3.17
C VAL A 123 -0.38 9.41 1.72
N ASN A 124 0.43 8.83 0.83
CA ASN A 124 0.32 9.00 -0.62
C ASN A 124 -0.24 7.72 -1.24
N TYR A 125 -1.04 7.89 -2.28
CA TYR A 125 -1.51 6.80 -3.15
C TYR A 125 -1.32 7.16 -4.61
N THR A 126 -0.99 6.19 -5.44
CA THR A 126 -1.30 6.29 -6.87
C THR A 126 -2.82 6.21 -7.03
N ALA A 127 -3.40 7.02 -7.91
CA ALA A 127 -4.83 6.93 -8.18
C ALA A 127 -5.14 5.68 -9.01
N LEU A 128 -6.34 5.12 -8.85
CA LEU A 128 -6.74 3.91 -9.58
C LEU A 128 -6.88 4.15 -11.10
N ASP A 129 -7.06 5.40 -11.49
CA ASP A 129 -7.16 5.87 -12.89
C ASP A 129 -5.88 6.56 -13.40
N ASP A 130 -4.78 6.54 -12.60
CA ASP A 130 -3.49 7.03 -13.09
C ASP A 130 -2.98 6.16 -14.25
N ALA A 131 -2.26 6.79 -15.18
CA ALA A 131 -1.61 6.07 -16.27
C ALA A 131 -0.62 5.00 -15.72
N PRO A 132 -0.50 3.83 -16.36
CA PRO A 132 0.36 2.74 -15.91
C PRO A 132 1.81 3.17 -15.59
N GLU A 133 2.35 4.07 -16.42
CA GLU A 133 3.69 4.61 -16.22
C GLU A 133 3.83 5.35 -14.87
N ARG A 134 2.82 6.10 -14.46
CA ARG A 134 2.79 6.78 -13.16
C ARG A 134 2.68 5.77 -12.02
N ILE A 135 1.80 4.78 -12.15
CA ILE A 135 1.61 3.74 -11.14
C ILE A 135 2.92 2.97 -10.93
N ILE A 136 3.64 2.65 -12.00
CA ILE A 136 4.88 1.86 -11.95
C ILE A 136 6.04 2.67 -11.34
N ASN A 137 6.17 3.96 -11.68
CA ASN A 137 7.38 4.73 -11.39
C ASN A 137 7.26 5.68 -10.19
N THR A 138 6.07 5.83 -9.59
CA THR A 138 5.86 6.76 -8.46
C THR A 138 5.14 6.10 -7.30
N GLN A 139 5.17 6.74 -6.14
CA GLN A 139 4.37 6.36 -4.98
C GLN A 139 3.15 7.29 -4.80
N GLY A 140 2.71 7.90 -5.90
CA GLY A 140 1.50 8.70 -5.96
C GLY A 140 1.62 10.11 -5.40
N ARG A 141 0.51 10.59 -4.86
CA ARG A 141 0.34 11.93 -4.31
C ARG A 141 -0.37 11.89 -2.97
N PRO A 142 -0.25 12.94 -2.14
CA PRO A 142 -0.95 13.02 -0.86
C PRO A 142 -2.44 12.70 -0.99
N MET A 143 -2.94 11.93 -0.03
CA MET A 143 -4.35 11.56 0.08
C MET A 143 -5.22 12.78 0.37
N CYS A 144 -4.75 13.65 1.24
CA CYS A 144 -5.43 14.87 1.62
C CYS A 144 -4.93 16.05 0.77
N PRO A 145 -5.83 16.86 0.18
CA PRO A 145 -5.44 18.02 -0.62
C PRO A 145 -4.76 19.12 0.23
N ASP A 146 -4.96 19.11 1.54
CA ASP A 146 -4.35 20.06 2.48
C ASP A 146 -2.99 19.61 2.99
N ASP A 147 -2.48 18.44 2.54
CA ASP A 147 -1.12 18.01 2.85
C ASP A 147 -0.11 18.80 2.03
N GLU A 148 0.84 19.39 2.73
CA GLU A 148 2.01 20.02 2.13
C GLU A 148 3.19 19.04 2.16
N VAL A 149 3.87 18.87 1.02
CA VAL A 149 5.05 18.01 0.89
C VAL A 149 6.13 18.75 0.12
N TRP A 150 7.32 18.84 0.70
CA TRP A 150 8.46 19.46 0.05
C TRP A 150 9.78 18.77 0.43
N VAL A 151 10.83 19.05 -0.33
CA VAL A 151 12.19 18.63 0.00
C VAL A 151 12.94 19.84 0.55
N ALA A 152 13.69 19.66 1.64
CA ALA A 152 14.41 20.73 2.31
C ALA A 152 15.90 20.40 2.48
N ASP A 153 16.72 21.44 2.59
CA ASP A 153 18.11 21.35 2.99
C ASP A 153 18.27 21.00 4.49
N GLU A 154 19.50 20.96 4.98
CA GLU A 154 19.82 20.70 6.39
C GLU A 154 19.32 21.79 7.36
N HIS A 155 19.04 22.99 6.84
CA HIS A 155 18.54 24.14 7.58
C HIS A 155 16.99 24.25 7.52
N GLY A 156 16.32 23.35 6.77
CA GLY A 156 14.87 23.36 6.61
C GLY A 156 14.35 24.24 5.47
N ASN A 157 15.23 24.87 4.68
CA ASN A 157 14.81 25.68 3.54
C ASN A 157 14.37 24.78 2.37
N PRO A 158 13.26 25.12 1.68
CA PRO A 158 12.81 24.34 0.53
C PRO A 158 13.86 24.31 -0.59
N LEU A 159 14.08 23.13 -1.16
CA LEU A 159 14.96 22.91 -2.31
C LEU A 159 14.16 22.91 -3.62
N PRO A 160 14.79 23.30 -4.74
CA PRO A 160 14.22 23.15 -6.07
C PRO A 160 13.89 21.68 -6.41
N ARG A 161 12.97 21.49 -7.37
CA ARG A 161 12.64 20.16 -7.86
C ARG A 161 13.85 19.48 -8.51
N GLY A 162 14.08 18.22 -8.15
CA GLY A 162 15.19 17.41 -8.66
C GLY A 162 16.40 17.37 -7.74
N GLU A 163 16.44 18.22 -6.72
CA GLU A 163 17.49 18.16 -5.70
C GLU A 163 17.19 17.15 -4.61
N VAL A 164 18.25 16.56 -4.05
CA VAL A 164 18.16 15.58 -2.97
C VAL A 164 18.23 16.30 -1.63
N GLY A 165 17.31 15.98 -0.72
CA GLY A 165 17.25 16.57 0.61
C GLY A 165 16.34 15.79 1.54
N ARG A 166 15.93 16.43 2.63
CA ARG A 166 15.03 15.85 3.65
C ARG A 166 13.59 16.01 3.19
N LEU A 167 12.82 14.91 3.18
CA LEU A 167 11.39 14.97 2.93
C LEU A 167 10.69 15.60 4.13
N MET A 168 9.99 16.68 3.89
CA MET A 168 9.19 17.40 4.89
C MET A 168 7.72 17.29 4.55
N THR A 169 6.89 17.18 5.58
CA THR A 169 5.44 17.12 5.43
C THR A 169 4.74 17.88 6.53
N ARG A 170 3.58 18.46 6.20
CA ARG A 170 2.67 19.11 7.11
C ARG A 170 1.26 18.90 6.59
N GLY A 171 0.31 18.56 7.48
CA GLY A 171 -1.07 18.36 7.10
C GLY A 171 -2.01 18.30 8.30
N PRO A 172 -3.33 18.25 8.06
CA PRO A 172 -4.33 18.34 9.12
C PRO A 172 -4.33 17.16 10.09
N TYR A 173 -3.77 16.02 9.68
CA TYR A 173 -3.66 14.81 10.51
C TYR A 173 -2.21 14.47 10.87
N THR A 174 -1.25 15.35 10.59
CA THR A 174 0.12 15.23 11.11
C THR A 174 0.09 15.40 12.62
N PHE A 175 0.58 14.40 13.36
CA PHE A 175 0.60 14.45 14.82
C PHE A 175 1.60 15.52 15.33
N ARG A 176 1.41 15.98 16.56
CA ARG A 176 2.21 17.10 17.10
C ARG A 176 3.50 16.66 17.78
N GLY A 177 3.69 15.39 18.01
CA GLY A 177 4.86 14.82 18.66
C GLY A 177 4.55 13.52 19.39
N TYR A 178 5.58 12.82 19.82
CA TYR A 178 5.45 11.60 20.62
C TYR A 178 5.26 11.96 22.10
N PHE A 179 4.31 11.28 22.76
CA PHE A 179 4.05 11.48 24.18
C PHE A 179 5.29 11.10 25.01
N ASN A 180 5.70 11.99 25.90
CA ASN A 180 6.80 11.77 26.83
C ASN A 180 8.15 11.43 26.15
N SER A 181 8.39 11.93 24.93
CA SER A 181 9.67 11.83 24.24
C SER A 181 10.50 13.10 24.43
N PRO A 182 11.70 13.01 25.02
CA PRO A 182 12.55 14.19 25.24
C PRO A 182 13.14 14.78 23.96
N GLU A 183 13.03 14.06 22.84
CA GLU A 183 13.56 14.47 21.51
C GLU A 183 12.52 15.21 20.66
N HIS A 184 11.33 15.45 21.22
CA HIS A 184 10.21 16.13 20.56
C HIS A 184 9.71 17.31 21.36
#